data_2cf4c9e9ad595bc676dd1bdaeca8c81a
#
_entry.id   2cf4c9e9ad595bc676dd1bdaeca8c81a
#
_cell.length_a   1.000
_cell.length_b   1.000
_cell.length_c   1.000
_cell.angle_alpha   90.00
_cell.angle_beta   90.00
_cell.angle_gamma   90.00
#
_symmetry.space_group_name_H-M   'P 1'
#
loop_
_entity.id
_entity.type
_entity.pdbx_description
1 polymer ?
#
loop_
_entity_poly.entity_id
_entity_poly.type
_entity_poly.pdbx_seq_one_letter_code
_entity_poly.pdbx_strand_id
1 'polypeptide(L)'
;MSIISETMKKWADENEIALDEVQLEKFEDYAKILVEWNEKINLTAITEPEEIAVKHFIDSLTVLKAFNIKKNASIIDVGTGAGFPSVPLKIVRDDIQLTMLDSLNKRINFLNQLCDELGIKAETIHSRAEDAGRNKPYLSLIHISEPTRRR
;
A
#
# COMPACT_ATOMS: atom_id res chain seq x y z
N MET A 1 13.24 -3.60 -18.78
CA MET A 1 12.70 -3.05 -17.55
C MET A 1 11.58 -2.08 -17.87
N SER A 2 10.44 -2.21 -17.20
CA SER A 2 9.30 -1.35 -17.49
C SER A 2 9.52 0.07 -16.94
N ILE A 3 8.67 0.99 -17.37
CA ILE A 3 8.75 2.37 -16.89
C ILE A 3 8.53 2.42 -15.38
N ILE A 4 7.69 1.54 -14.83
CA ILE A 4 7.46 1.50 -13.39
C ILE A 4 8.73 1.13 -12.64
N SER A 5 9.37 0.04 -13.06
CA SER A 5 10.61 -0.40 -12.41
C SER A 5 11.72 0.62 -12.56
N GLU A 6 11.85 1.22 -13.75
CA GLU A 6 12.87 2.24 -13.97
C GLU A 6 12.66 3.46 -13.09
N THR A 7 11.43 3.92 -13.01
CA THR A 7 11.09 5.10 -12.23
C THR A 7 11.33 4.84 -10.74
N MET A 8 10.91 3.68 -10.26
CA MET A 8 11.05 3.36 -8.85
C MET A 8 12.49 3.11 -8.45
N LYS A 9 13.25 2.42 -9.32
CA LYS A 9 14.65 2.15 -9.02
C LYS A 9 15.44 3.43 -8.96
N LYS A 10 15.19 4.35 -9.87
CA LYS A 10 15.90 5.63 -9.88
C LYS A 10 15.61 6.40 -8.58
N TRP A 11 14.34 6.48 -8.20
CA TRP A 11 13.99 7.17 -6.97
C TRP A 11 14.61 6.51 -5.75
N ALA A 12 14.56 5.18 -5.71
CA ALA A 12 15.08 4.43 -4.58
C ALA A 12 16.59 4.63 -4.43
N ASP A 13 17.32 4.61 -5.55
CA ASP A 13 18.76 4.82 -5.51
C ASP A 13 19.07 6.24 -5.00
N GLU A 14 18.30 7.23 -5.43
CA GLU A 14 18.51 8.61 -5.00
C GLU A 14 18.16 8.83 -3.54
N ASN A 15 17.32 7.97 -2.98
CA ASN A 15 16.83 8.11 -1.60
C ASN A 15 17.36 7.04 -0.67
N GLU A 16 18.35 6.27 -1.13
CA GLU A 16 19.03 5.27 -0.31
C GLU A 16 18.06 4.19 0.23
N ILE A 17 17.10 3.82 -0.59
CA ILE A 17 16.20 2.73 -0.29
C ILE A 17 16.54 1.58 -1.22
N ALA A 18 16.77 0.40 -0.66
CA ALA A 18 17.10 -0.77 -1.46
C ALA A 18 15.82 -1.39 -2.02
N LEU A 19 15.78 -1.55 -3.34
CA LEU A 19 14.71 -2.28 -4.00
C LEU A 19 15.34 -3.36 -4.86
N ASP A 20 15.06 -4.61 -4.55
CA ASP A 20 15.57 -5.72 -5.34
C ASP A 20 14.60 -6.07 -6.47
N GLU A 21 14.99 -7.02 -7.31
CA GLU A 21 14.18 -7.40 -8.47
C GLU A 21 12.83 -7.97 -8.07
N VAL A 22 12.78 -8.71 -6.97
CA VAL A 22 11.53 -9.30 -6.50
C VAL A 22 10.55 -8.20 -6.08
N GLN A 23 11.05 -7.21 -5.36
CA GLN A 23 10.22 -6.08 -4.94
C GLN A 23 9.74 -5.28 -6.14
N LEU A 24 10.60 -5.02 -7.11
CA LEU A 24 10.21 -4.28 -8.31
C LEU A 24 9.15 -5.05 -9.09
N GLU A 25 9.27 -6.37 -9.17
CA GLU A 25 8.27 -7.17 -9.83
C GLU A 25 6.92 -7.08 -9.12
N LYS A 26 6.93 -7.05 -7.79
CA LYS A 26 5.69 -6.89 -7.05
C LYS A 26 5.02 -5.56 -7.36
N PHE A 27 5.79 -4.50 -7.52
CA PHE A 27 5.22 -3.20 -7.89
C PHE A 27 4.65 -3.23 -9.30
N GLU A 28 5.29 -3.92 -10.24
CA GLU A 28 4.75 -4.04 -11.58
C GLU A 28 3.44 -4.81 -11.58
N ASP A 29 3.38 -5.91 -10.82
CA ASP A 29 2.15 -6.69 -10.71
C ASP A 29 1.06 -5.89 -10.02
N TYR A 30 1.42 -5.11 -9.00
CA TYR A 30 0.47 -4.26 -8.29
C TYR A 30 -0.19 -3.27 -9.26
N ALA A 31 0.62 -2.62 -10.09
CA ALA A 31 0.08 -1.65 -11.04
C ALA A 31 -0.89 -2.33 -12.00
N LYS A 32 -0.55 -3.51 -12.47
CA LYS A 32 -1.39 -4.26 -13.40
C LYS A 32 -2.72 -4.65 -12.76
N ILE A 33 -2.67 -5.18 -11.55
CA ILE A 33 -3.86 -5.59 -10.83
C ILE A 33 -4.74 -4.38 -10.49
N LEU A 34 -4.11 -3.27 -10.11
CA LEU A 34 -4.81 -2.04 -9.80
C LEU A 34 -5.61 -1.55 -11.01
N VAL A 35 -5.00 -1.52 -12.18
CA VAL A 35 -5.67 -1.06 -13.39
C VAL A 35 -6.83 -2.00 -13.77
N GLU A 36 -6.60 -3.31 -13.66
CA GLU A 36 -7.63 -4.28 -13.97
C GLU A 36 -8.85 -4.14 -13.06
N TRP A 37 -8.62 -4.02 -11.75
CA TRP A 37 -9.72 -3.87 -10.82
C TRP A 37 -10.39 -2.51 -10.92
N ASN A 38 -9.61 -1.49 -11.29
CA ASN A 38 -10.16 -0.14 -11.39
C ASN A 38 -11.25 -0.04 -12.44
N GLU A 39 -11.29 -0.96 -13.39
CA GLU A 39 -12.37 -1.00 -14.38
C GLU A 39 -13.67 -1.47 -13.76
N LYS A 40 -13.61 -2.19 -12.66
CA LYS A 40 -14.79 -2.74 -12.00
C LYS A 40 -15.24 -1.90 -10.82
N ILE A 41 -14.29 -1.37 -10.07
CA ILE A 41 -14.59 -0.54 -8.91
C ILE A 41 -13.65 0.65 -8.97
N ASN A 42 -14.10 1.78 -8.46
CA ASN A 42 -13.28 3.00 -8.53
C ASN A 42 -12.25 2.97 -7.41
N LEU A 43 -11.01 2.66 -7.78
CA LEU A 43 -9.90 2.63 -6.83
C LEU A 43 -9.03 3.87 -6.94
N THR A 44 -8.82 4.36 -8.16
CA THR A 44 -7.95 5.50 -8.39
C THR A 44 -8.32 6.15 -9.72
N ALA A 45 -8.08 7.47 -9.82
CA ALA A 45 -8.21 8.18 -11.08
C ALA A 45 -6.94 8.09 -11.91
N ILE A 46 -5.85 7.58 -11.32
CA ILE A 46 -4.54 7.52 -11.97
C ILE A 46 -4.34 6.14 -12.55
N THR A 47 -4.17 6.07 -13.88
CA THR A 47 -4.03 4.78 -14.57
C THR A 47 -2.79 4.69 -15.44
N GLU A 48 -2.08 5.78 -15.66
CA GLU A 48 -0.85 5.77 -16.44
C GLU A 48 0.29 5.17 -15.61
N PRO A 49 1.08 4.25 -16.19
CA PRO A 49 2.11 3.55 -15.39
C PRO A 49 3.08 4.48 -14.68
N GLU A 50 3.59 5.49 -15.35
CA GLU A 50 4.54 6.38 -14.71
C GLU A 50 3.89 7.16 -13.58
N GLU A 51 2.65 7.59 -13.76
CA GLU A 51 1.94 8.30 -12.71
C GLU A 51 1.63 7.41 -11.52
N ILE A 52 1.32 6.14 -11.77
CA ILE A 52 1.11 5.19 -10.68
C ILE A 52 2.40 5.05 -9.88
N ALA A 53 3.53 4.93 -10.57
CA ALA A 53 4.81 4.79 -9.88
C ALA A 53 5.11 6.03 -9.02
N VAL A 54 4.90 7.21 -9.56
CA VAL A 54 5.26 8.45 -8.86
C VAL A 54 4.24 8.83 -7.81
N LYS A 55 2.96 8.86 -8.20
CA LYS A 55 1.93 9.45 -7.34
C LYS A 55 1.35 8.46 -6.34
N HIS A 56 1.51 7.17 -6.58
CA HIS A 56 1.04 6.16 -5.64
C HIS A 56 2.19 5.44 -4.94
N PHE A 57 3.07 4.81 -5.71
CA PHE A 57 4.10 3.96 -5.08
C PHE A 57 5.18 4.78 -4.39
N ILE A 58 5.79 5.70 -5.12
CA ILE A 58 6.86 6.53 -4.55
C ILE A 58 6.30 7.40 -3.43
N ASP A 59 5.13 8.00 -3.66
CA ASP A 59 4.50 8.80 -2.64
C ASP A 59 4.29 8.00 -1.35
N SER A 60 3.86 6.75 -1.48
CA SER A 60 3.70 5.87 -0.33
C SER A 60 5.01 5.60 0.38
N LEU A 61 6.08 5.38 -0.39
CA LEU A 61 7.38 5.06 0.18
C LEU A 61 8.04 6.25 0.85
N THR A 62 7.59 7.48 0.58
CA THR A 62 8.12 8.64 1.29
C THR A 62 7.85 8.57 2.79
N VAL A 63 6.88 7.77 3.19
CA VAL A 63 6.63 7.53 4.62
C VAL A 63 7.88 6.98 5.30
N LEU A 64 8.65 6.13 4.58
CA LEU A 64 9.88 5.57 5.14
C LEU A 64 10.94 6.64 5.37
N LYS A 65 10.88 7.75 4.64
CA LYS A 65 11.82 8.86 4.84
C LYS A 65 11.36 9.77 5.97
N ALA A 66 10.07 9.82 6.21
CA ALA A 66 9.49 10.74 7.21
C ALA A 66 9.41 10.12 8.61
N PHE A 67 9.27 8.81 8.69
CA PHE A 67 9.06 8.15 9.96
C PHE A 67 10.00 6.97 10.13
N ASN A 68 10.44 6.76 11.35
CA ASN A 68 11.26 5.59 11.68
C ASN A 68 10.34 4.48 12.17
N ILE A 69 9.99 3.57 11.27
CA ILE A 69 9.11 2.45 11.60
C ILE A 69 9.96 1.35 12.22
N LYS A 70 9.64 0.98 13.44
CA LYS A 70 10.40 -0.03 14.17
C LYS A 70 10.29 -1.39 13.50
N LYS A 71 11.32 -2.20 13.69
CA LYS A 71 11.31 -3.56 13.16
C LYS A 71 10.14 -4.34 13.74
N ASN A 72 9.45 -5.07 12.88
CA ASN A 72 8.28 -5.88 13.24
C ASN A 72 7.11 -5.07 13.78
N ALA A 73 7.03 -3.78 13.42
CA ALA A 73 5.93 -2.94 13.88
C ALA A 73 4.59 -3.48 13.39
N SER A 74 3.57 -3.33 14.23
CA SER A 74 2.20 -3.64 13.84
C SER A 74 1.55 -2.35 13.38
N ILE A 75 1.03 -2.36 12.16
CA ILE A 75 0.44 -1.17 11.55
C ILE A 75 -0.98 -1.49 11.12
N ILE A 76 -1.90 -0.60 11.45
CA ILE A 76 -3.25 -0.71 10.93
C ILE A 76 -3.49 0.48 9.99
N ASP A 77 -3.95 0.19 8.79
CA ASP A 77 -4.29 1.20 7.80
C ASP A 77 -5.80 1.28 7.72
N VAL A 78 -6.35 2.38 8.22
CA VAL A 78 -7.79 2.58 8.29
C VAL A 78 -8.27 3.33 7.07
N GLY A 79 -9.26 2.77 6.37
CA GLY A 79 -9.75 3.35 5.13
C GLY A 79 -8.75 3.20 4.02
N THR A 80 -8.19 2.01 3.89
CA THR A 80 -7.03 1.76 3.05
C THR A 80 -7.27 1.92 1.55
N GLY A 81 -8.51 1.78 1.08
CA GLY A 81 -8.84 1.97 -0.32
C GLY A 81 -8.09 1.04 -1.24
N ALA A 82 -7.23 1.60 -2.08
CA ALA A 82 -6.42 0.83 -3.04
C ALA A 82 -5.14 0.27 -2.42
N GLY A 83 -4.98 0.39 -1.10
CA GLY A 83 -3.82 -0.16 -0.40
C GLY A 83 -2.69 0.82 -0.20
N PHE A 84 -2.93 2.11 -0.34
CA PHE A 84 -1.90 3.13 -0.19
C PHE A 84 -2.02 3.83 1.15
N PRO A 85 -0.95 4.01 1.87
CA PRO A 85 0.43 3.66 1.54
C PRO A 85 0.83 2.27 2.03
N SER A 86 -0.06 1.54 2.67
CA SER A 86 0.32 0.38 3.47
C SER A 86 0.91 -0.77 2.65
N VAL A 87 0.33 -1.07 1.48
CA VAL A 87 0.85 -2.21 0.70
C VAL A 87 2.23 -1.91 0.13
N PRO A 88 2.50 -0.72 -0.46
CA PRO A 88 3.87 -0.40 -0.84
C PRO A 88 4.87 -0.49 0.32
N LEU A 89 4.47 -0.04 1.51
CA LEU A 89 5.34 -0.14 2.69
C LEU A 89 5.64 -1.60 3.03
N LYS A 90 4.62 -2.44 2.95
CA LYS A 90 4.79 -3.87 3.25
C LYS A 90 5.69 -4.54 2.23
N ILE A 91 5.61 -4.15 0.96
CA ILE A 91 6.49 -4.71 -0.07
C ILE A 91 7.96 -4.43 0.27
N VAL A 92 8.26 -3.22 0.72
CA VAL A 92 9.64 -2.83 1.04
C VAL A 92 10.07 -3.31 2.42
N ARG A 93 9.13 -3.32 3.37
CA ARG A 93 9.39 -3.72 4.74
C ARG A 93 8.49 -4.90 5.09
N ASP A 94 8.88 -6.09 4.66
CA ASP A 94 8.02 -7.25 4.87
C ASP A 94 7.97 -7.72 6.33
N ASP A 95 8.82 -7.16 7.19
CA ASP A 95 8.75 -7.42 8.62
C ASP A 95 7.53 -6.75 9.29
N ILE A 96 6.91 -5.77 8.62
CA ILE A 96 5.74 -5.09 9.17
C ILE A 96 4.56 -6.06 9.24
N GLN A 97 3.84 -6.02 10.36
CA GLN A 97 2.61 -6.79 10.54
C GLN A 97 1.46 -5.86 10.17
N LEU A 98 0.92 -6.06 8.99
CA LEU A 98 -0.05 -5.13 8.40
C LEU A 98 -1.48 -5.62 8.56
N THR A 99 -2.35 -4.72 9.02
CA THR A 99 -3.79 -4.94 9.03
C THR A 99 -4.41 -3.79 8.25
N MET A 100 -5.27 -4.13 7.28
CA MET A 100 -5.95 -3.13 6.46
C MET A 100 -7.43 -3.19 6.72
N LEU A 101 -8.04 -2.03 6.94
CA LEU A 101 -9.44 -1.95 7.28
C LEU A 101 -10.15 -1.03 6.30
N ASP A 102 -11.28 -1.48 5.78
CA ASP A 102 -12.07 -0.64 4.89
C ASP A 102 -13.54 -0.95 5.10
N SER A 103 -14.38 0.06 4.89
CA SER A 103 -15.81 -0.09 5.06
C SER A 103 -16.49 -0.68 3.83
N LEU A 104 -15.81 -0.76 2.69
CA LEU A 104 -16.40 -1.29 1.47
C LEU A 104 -15.85 -2.68 1.19
N ASN A 105 -16.76 -3.65 1.17
CA ASN A 105 -16.37 -5.04 0.94
C ASN A 105 -15.70 -5.25 -0.41
N LYS A 106 -16.07 -4.46 -1.41
CA LYS A 106 -15.45 -4.57 -2.73
C LYS A 106 -13.95 -4.27 -2.66
N ARG A 107 -13.55 -3.29 -1.84
CA ARG A 107 -12.14 -2.97 -1.67
C ARG A 107 -11.42 -4.06 -0.90
N ILE A 108 -12.06 -4.64 0.09
CA ILE A 108 -11.48 -5.76 0.83
C ILE A 108 -11.23 -6.94 -0.12
N ASN A 109 -12.16 -7.23 -1.03
CA ASN A 109 -11.96 -8.30 -2.01
C ASN A 109 -10.76 -7.99 -2.91
N PHE A 110 -10.62 -6.74 -3.35
CA PHE A 110 -9.48 -6.34 -4.14
C PHE A 110 -8.17 -6.55 -3.36
N LEU A 111 -8.15 -6.09 -2.11
CA LEU A 111 -6.93 -6.19 -1.29
C LEU A 111 -6.53 -7.64 -1.03
N ASN A 112 -7.52 -8.51 -0.80
CA ASN A 112 -7.23 -9.91 -0.60
C ASN A 112 -6.60 -10.53 -1.83
N GLN A 113 -7.15 -10.25 -3.01
CA GLN A 113 -6.57 -10.78 -4.24
C GLN A 113 -5.20 -10.19 -4.51
N LEU A 114 -5.05 -8.89 -4.27
CA LEU A 114 -3.76 -8.23 -4.45
C LEU A 114 -2.69 -8.87 -3.59
N CYS A 115 -2.95 -9.01 -2.30
CA CYS A 115 -1.96 -9.59 -1.39
C CYS A 115 -1.63 -11.03 -1.76
N ASP A 116 -2.65 -11.79 -2.17
CA ASP A 116 -2.46 -13.16 -2.57
C ASP A 116 -1.55 -13.26 -3.80
N GLU A 117 -1.80 -12.42 -4.80
CA GLU A 117 -1.00 -12.47 -6.02
C GLU A 117 0.40 -11.92 -5.83
N LEU A 118 0.58 -10.95 -4.93
CA LEU A 118 1.90 -10.42 -4.64
C LEU A 118 2.67 -11.30 -3.64
N GLY A 119 2.01 -12.26 -3.04
CA GLY A 119 2.67 -13.14 -2.09
C GLY A 119 3.03 -12.45 -0.78
N ILE A 120 2.23 -11.47 -0.37
CA ILE A 120 2.46 -10.76 0.89
C ILE A 120 1.36 -11.13 1.88
N LYS A 121 1.73 -11.14 3.15
CA LYS A 121 0.79 -11.47 4.22
C LYS A 121 0.28 -10.21 4.88
N ALA A 122 -1.02 -10.05 4.90
CA ALA A 122 -1.65 -8.93 5.58
C ALA A 122 -3.04 -9.37 6.00
N GLU A 123 -3.52 -8.80 7.09
CA GLU A 123 -4.88 -9.06 7.54
C GLU A 123 -5.78 -7.98 6.96
N THR A 124 -6.96 -8.37 6.49
CA THR A 124 -7.95 -7.40 6.00
C THR A 124 -9.20 -7.54 6.85
N ILE A 125 -9.81 -6.39 7.16
CA ILE A 125 -11.02 -6.35 7.98
C ILE A 125 -12.04 -5.45 7.32
N HIS A 126 -13.22 -5.98 7.08
CA HIS A 126 -14.35 -5.21 6.57
C HIS A 126 -15.09 -4.64 7.77
N SER A 127 -14.83 -3.39 8.08
CA SER A 127 -15.40 -2.76 9.26
C SER A 127 -15.26 -1.24 9.17
N ARG A 128 -15.96 -0.55 10.02
CA ARG A 128 -15.83 0.89 10.11
C ARG A 128 -14.66 1.27 11.01
N ALA A 129 -14.12 2.46 10.77
CA ALA A 129 -12.94 2.91 11.50
C ALA A 129 -13.14 2.93 13.01
N GLU A 130 -14.32 3.34 13.47
CA GLU A 130 -14.56 3.47 14.90
C GLU A 130 -14.54 2.15 15.63
N ASP A 131 -14.65 1.03 14.90
CA ASP A 131 -14.58 -0.29 15.51
C ASP A 131 -13.17 -0.85 15.51
N ALA A 132 -12.23 -0.14 14.89
CA ALA A 132 -10.86 -0.64 14.78
C ALA A 132 -10.15 -0.54 16.12
N GLY A 133 -9.38 -1.55 16.44
CA GLY A 133 -8.53 -1.51 17.61
C GLY A 133 -9.19 -1.74 18.95
N ARG A 134 -10.52 -1.95 18.96
CA ARG A 134 -11.18 -2.16 20.23
C ARG A 134 -10.65 -3.35 21.01
N ASN A 135 -10.37 -4.43 20.31
CA ASN A 135 -9.95 -5.66 20.94
C ASN A 135 -8.53 -6.07 20.58
N LYS A 136 -7.79 -5.17 19.94
CA LYS A 136 -6.43 -5.49 19.49
C LYS A 136 -5.52 -4.29 19.72
N PRO A 137 -4.36 -4.52 20.32
CA PRO A 137 -3.41 -3.44 20.48
C PRO A 137 -2.61 -3.26 19.20
N TYR A 138 -2.67 -2.09 18.62
CA TYR A 138 -1.86 -1.75 17.45
C TYR A 138 -0.80 -0.74 17.84
N LEU A 139 0.42 -0.95 17.36
CA LEU A 139 1.50 -0.04 17.65
C LEU A 139 1.41 1.24 16.84
N SER A 140 0.85 1.16 15.66
CA SER A 140 0.77 2.32 14.76
C SER A 140 -0.55 2.32 14.04
N LEU A 141 -1.09 3.51 13.85
CA LEU A 141 -2.30 3.71 13.07
C LEU A 141 -1.95 4.65 11.93
N ILE A 142 -2.14 4.19 10.70
CA ILE A 142 -1.94 5.01 9.52
C ILE A 142 -3.28 5.30 8.92
N HIS A 143 -3.58 6.59 8.73
CA HIS A 143 -4.88 6.98 8.22
C HIS A 143 -4.67 7.91 7.03
N ILE A 144 -4.07 7.37 5.99
CA ILE A 144 -3.65 8.18 4.89
C ILE A 144 -4.60 8.25 3.74
N SER A 145 -5.46 7.28 3.61
CA SER A 145 -6.41 7.28 2.53
C SER A 145 -7.52 8.28 2.72
N GLU A 146 -7.38 9.13 3.72
CA GLU A 146 -8.40 10.06 4.03
C GLU A 146 -7.93 11.45 3.77
N PRO A 147 -7.84 11.84 2.53
CA PRO A 147 -7.25 13.14 2.19
C PRO A 147 -7.99 14.31 2.77
N THR A 148 -9.29 14.14 2.99
CA THR A 148 -10.04 15.26 3.46
C THR A 148 -9.95 15.43 4.94
N ARG A 149 -9.43 14.41 5.66
CA ARG A 149 -9.47 14.52 6.98
C ARG A 149 -8.54 15.52 7.43
N ARG A 150 -7.75 15.88 6.60
CA ARG A 150 -7.02 16.78 6.96
C ARG A 150 -7.65 17.86 6.74
N ARG A 151 -7.93 18.32 6.96
CA ARG A 151 -8.59 19.26 6.69
C ARG A 151 -8.77 19.87 7.76
#